data_d4484c8236ab6b5ed3a3a0c882502847
#
_entry.id   d4484c8236ab6b5ed3a3a0c882502847
#
_cell.length_a   1.000
_cell.length_b   1.000
_cell.length_c   1.000
_cell.angle_alpha   90.00
_cell.angle_beta   90.00
_cell.angle_gamma   90.00
#
_symmetry.space_group_name_H-M   'P 1'
#
loop_
_entity.id
_entity.type
_entity.pdbx_description
1 polymer ?
#
loop_
_entity_poly.entity_id
_entity_poly.type
_entity_poly.pdbx_seq_one_letter_code
_entity_poly.pdbx_strand_id
1 'polypeptide(L)'
;IFLQNIFRKKEFREAQVDSISTILANLDTVILLPTGAGKSLIYQLSGLLMPGVTLIIDPIVALMDDQKESLYQYGIDRVVALSGKSLNKRKDIERIQSGEFQFIFLTPERLQMPEERQALRGLATTSLINLSVVDEAHCVSEWGHEFRPAYLNVSRNIRRFGMDRDKKPPPITALTGTASRSVLRDVLTDLEIDSDNPKSVIRPSSFDRSELNFFVMKADGPSYSRTTLSSTITSLHERFNIPESEFFKPNGDNTYSGIVFVPYVGKNPSVSHTIKNTQEIVEKASETQATIYSGSAPAGEDVFNWGEK
;
A
#
# COMPACT_ATOMS: atom_id res chain seq x y z
N ILE A 1 3.52 16.86 19.21
CA ILE A 1 2.08 17.11 19.50
C ILE A 1 1.22 16.34 18.49
N PHE A 2 1.24 16.66 17.15
CA PHE A 2 0.38 15.99 16.15
C PHE A 2 0.60 14.48 16.08
N LEU A 3 1.85 14.03 16.05
CA LEU A 3 2.21 12.60 16.04
C LEU A 3 1.59 11.84 17.20
N GLN A 4 1.64 12.40 18.38
CA GLN A 4 1.16 11.75 19.61
C GLN A 4 -0.35 11.86 19.78
N ASN A 5 -0.92 13.05 19.54
CA ASN A 5 -2.31 13.32 19.86
C ASN A 5 -3.28 12.83 18.77
N ILE A 6 -2.86 12.86 17.49
CA ILE A 6 -3.69 12.40 16.38
C ILE A 6 -3.34 10.95 16.05
N PHE A 7 -2.08 10.69 15.71
CA PHE A 7 -1.66 9.38 15.22
C PHE A 7 -1.29 8.39 16.33
N ARG A 8 -1.31 8.81 17.60
CA ARG A 8 -1.03 7.96 18.78
C ARG A 8 0.32 7.24 18.70
N LYS A 9 1.31 7.86 18.05
CA LYS A 9 2.68 7.34 17.92
C LYS A 9 3.60 8.09 18.87
N LYS A 10 4.52 7.37 19.53
CA LYS A 10 5.43 7.95 20.51
C LYS A 10 6.52 8.78 19.84
N GLU A 11 7.10 8.29 18.77
CA GLU A 11 8.24 8.86 18.06
C GLU A 11 8.16 8.59 16.55
N PHE A 12 8.90 9.37 15.78
CA PHE A 12 9.09 9.14 14.36
C PHE A 12 10.08 7.99 14.14
N ARG A 13 9.86 7.25 13.07
CA ARG A 13 10.82 6.29 12.54
C ARG A 13 11.84 7.00 11.67
N GLU A 14 12.96 6.29 11.39
CA GLU A 14 14.00 6.77 10.49
C GLU A 14 13.43 7.26 9.16
N ALA A 15 14.01 8.31 8.60
CA ALA A 15 13.63 9.00 7.37
C ALA A 15 12.24 9.66 7.36
N GLN A 16 11.36 9.46 8.34
CA GLN A 16 10.05 10.10 8.37
C GLN A 16 10.15 11.62 8.55
N VAL A 17 11.03 12.09 9.45
CA VAL A 17 11.22 13.53 9.71
C VAL A 17 11.78 14.24 8.49
N ASP A 18 12.78 13.65 7.84
CA ASP A 18 13.40 14.21 6.62
C ASP A 18 12.38 14.26 5.48
N SER A 19 11.58 13.20 5.33
CA SER A 19 10.50 13.13 4.34
C SER A 19 9.46 14.22 4.55
N ILE A 20 8.95 14.36 5.77
CA ILE A 20 7.96 15.39 6.12
C ILE A 20 8.57 16.78 5.90
N SER A 21 9.80 17.02 6.33
CA SER A 21 10.48 18.32 6.17
C SER A 21 10.65 18.70 4.70
N THR A 22 10.97 17.72 3.83
CA THR A 22 11.11 17.94 2.39
C THR A 22 9.77 18.24 1.74
N ILE A 23 8.70 17.53 2.12
CA ILE A 23 7.33 17.80 1.65
C ILE A 23 6.89 19.20 2.08
N LEU A 24 7.09 19.57 3.33
CA LEU A 24 6.72 20.89 3.85
C LEU A 24 7.52 22.03 3.20
N ALA A 25 8.68 21.73 2.64
CA ALA A 25 9.46 22.66 1.81
C ALA A 25 8.94 22.77 0.36
N ASN A 26 7.84 22.10 0.01
CA ASN A 26 7.24 22.04 -1.32
C ASN A 26 8.21 21.51 -2.41
N LEU A 27 9.03 20.52 -2.05
CA LEU A 27 9.98 19.91 -2.99
C LEU A 27 9.39 18.58 -3.51
N ASP A 28 9.55 18.38 -4.83
CA ASP A 28 9.29 17.07 -5.44
C ASP A 28 10.29 16.05 -4.90
N THR A 29 9.81 14.87 -4.49
CA THR A 29 10.68 13.87 -3.87
C THR A 29 10.21 12.43 -4.09
N VAL A 30 11.16 11.51 -4.14
CA VAL A 30 10.93 10.06 -4.05
C VAL A 30 11.37 9.57 -2.67
N ILE A 31 10.47 8.92 -1.97
CA ILE A 31 10.71 8.38 -0.64
C ILE A 31 10.72 6.85 -0.74
N LEU A 32 11.90 6.28 -0.54
CA LEU A 32 12.14 4.84 -0.53
C LEU A 32 12.08 4.34 0.91
N LEU A 33 11.00 3.69 1.29
CA LEU A 33 10.87 3.14 2.64
C LEU A 33 10.27 1.73 2.57
N PRO A 34 10.81 0.75 3.28
CA PRO A 34 10.30 -0.62 3.29
C PRO A 34 8.84 -0.66 3.74
N THR A 35 8.15 -1.74 3.37
CA THR A 35 6.80 -2.02 3.87
C THR A 35 6.79 -2.04 5.40
N GLY A 36 5.79 -1.44 6.00
CA GLY A 36 5.71 -1.32 7.47
C GLY A 36 6.49 -0.15 8.08
N ALA A 37 7.32 0.58 7.32
CA ALA A 37 8.05 1.76 7.83
C ALA A 37 7.17 2.99 8.08
N GLY A 38 5.87 2.92 7.78
CA GLY A 38 4.93 4.00 8.04
C GLY A 38 4.92 5.09 6.97
N LYS A 39 4.98 4.70 5.69
CA LYS A 39 4.86 5.62 4.53
C LYS A 39 3.61 6.49 4.60
N SER A 40 2.45 5.90 4.96
CA SER A 40 1.17 6.62 5.03
C SER A 40 1.20 7.78 6.02
N LEU A 41 1.84 7.60 7.18
CA LEU A 41 1.98 8.66 8.18
C LEU A 41 2.66 9.92 7.62
N ILE A 42 3.63 9.74 6.73
CA ILE A 42 4.38 10.85 6.13
C ILE A 42 3.44 11.80 5.40
N TYR A 43 2.66 11.30 4.45
CA TYR A 43 1.77 12.18 3.67
C TYR A 43 0.52 12.59 4.45
N GLN A 44 0.01 11.74 5.34
CA GLN A 44 -1.13 12.09 6.19
C GLN A 44 -0.78 13.26 7.12
N LEU A 45 0.36 13.19 7.80
CA LEU A 45 0.80 14.28 8.68
C LEU A 45 1.16 15.54 7.89
N SER A 46 1.88 15.40 6.77
CA SER A 46 2.22 16.55 5.91
C SER A 46 0.96 17.24 5.38
N GLY A 47 -0.02 16.47 4.90
CA GLY A 47 -1.28 17.00 4.40
C GLY A 47 -2.13 17.70 5.47
N LEU A 48 -2.03 17.28 6.74
CA LEU A 48 -2.68 17.98 7.85
C LEU A 48 -1.96 19.30 8.22
N LEU A 49 -0.67 19.39 8.00
CA LEU A 49 0.14 20.57 8.33
C LEU A 49 0.14 21.61 7.20
N MET A 50 -0.27 21.25 6.00
CA MET A 50 -0.33 22.15 4.85
C MET A 50 -1.77 22.58 4.56
N PRO A 51 -2.03 23.87 4.26
CA PRO A 51 -3.36 24.32 3.89
C PRO A 51 -3.75 23.79 2.51
N GLY A 52 -4.95 23.24 2.38
CA GLY A 52 -5.47 22.74 1.10
C GLY A 52 -5.80 21.26 1.08
N VAL A 53 -5.68 20.64 -0.08
CA VAL A 53 -6.11 19.27 -0.35
C VAL A 53 -4.90 18.42 -0.72
N THR A 54 -4.81 17.24 -0.13
CA THR A 54 -3.83 16.20 -0.49
C THR A 54 -4.46 15.21 -1.45
N LEU A 55 -3.90 15.09 -2.64
CA LEU A 55 -4.29 14.13 -3.67
C LEU A 55 -3.40 12.90 -3.58
N ILE A 56 -3.98 11.72 -3.42
CA ILE A 56 -3.25 10.45 -3.32
C ILE A 56 -3.63 9.56 -4.49
N ILE A 57 -2.63 9.14 -5.26
CA ILE A 57 -2.76 8.17 -6.35
C ILE A 57 -2.25 6.82 -5.85
N ASP A 58 -3.15 5.86 -5.72
CA ASP A 58 -2.86 4.52 -5.21
C ASP A 58 -3.43 3.46 -6.18
N PRO A 59 -2.66 2.44 -6.58
CA PRO A 59 -3.10 1.43 -7.53
C PRO A 59 -4.08 0.40 -6.93
N ILE A 60 -4.18 0.31 -5.60
CA ILE A 60 -4.88 -0.78 -4.91
C ILE A 60 -6.09 -0.23 -4.15
N VAL A 61 -7.30 -0.49 -4.70
CA VAL A 61 -8.56 0.00 -4.14
C VAL A 61 -8.75 -0.42 -2.68
N ALA A 62 -8.43 -1.66 -2.31
CA ALA A 62 -8.54 -2.12 -0.94
C ALA A 62 -7.66 -1.33 0.02
N LEU A 63 -6.43 -0.97 -0.39
CA LEU A 63 -5.55 -0.12 0.42
C LEU A 63 -6.09 1.31 0.55
N MET A 64 -6.70 1.85 -0.50
CA MET A 64 -7.36 3.17 -0.42
C MET A 64 -8.49 3.16 0.63
N ASP A 65 -9.31 2.12 0.64
CA ASP A 65 -10.40 1.96 1.61
C ASP A 65 -9.83 1.80 3.04
N ASP A 66 -8.79 1.01 3.25
CA ASP A 66 -8.11 0.84 4.54
C ASP A 66 -7.47 2.17 5.02
N GLN A 67 -6.83 2.91 4.12
CA GLN A 67 -6.25 4.23 4.45
C GLN A 67 -7.32 5.25 4.84
N LYS A 68 -8.44 5.25 4.13
CA LYS A 68 -9.59 6.09 4.45
C LYS A 68 -10.16 5.73 5.82
N GLU A 69 -10.37 4.46 6.11
CA GLU A 69 -10.86 3.99 7.42
C GLU A 69 -9.88 4.36 8.54
N SER A 70 -8.58 4.20 8.31
CA SER A 70 -7.54 4.62 9.26
C SER A 70 -7.62 6.11 9.57
N LEU A 71 -7.87 6.98 8.57
CA LEU A 71 -8.04 8.41 8.79
C LEU A 71 -9.30 8.71 9.63
N TYR A 72 -10.41 8.02 9.38
CA TYR A 72 -11.62 8.13 10.22
C TYR A 72 -11.36 7.76 11.68
N GLN A 73 -10.59 6.70 11.93
CA GLN A 73 -10.22 6.29 13.30
C GLN A 73 -9.37 7.35 14.02
N TYR A 74 -8.66 8.20 13.27
CA TYR A 74 -7.96 9.37 13.81
C TYR A 74 -8.84 10.62 13.93
N GLY A 75 -10.13 10.53 13.61
CA GLY A 75 -11.05 11.66 13.65
C GLY A 75 -10.96 12.59 12.45
N ILE A 76 -10.35 12.13 11.34
CA ILE A 76 -10.22 12.87 10.09
C ILE A 76 -11.29 12.35 9.12
N ASP A 77 -12.40 13.10 8.98
CA ASP A 77 -13.59 12.68 8.24
C ASP A 77 -13.70 13.28 6.83
N ARG A 78 -12.89 14.31 6.53
CA ARG A 78 -12.88 14.98 5.21
C ARG A 78 -12.06 14.18 4.20
N VAL A 79 -12.46 12.93 3.95
CA VAL A 79 -11.74 11.95 3.12
C VAL A 79 -12.68 11.32 2.11
N VAL A 80 -12.22 11.17 0.87
CA VAL A 80 -12.91 10.41 -0.17
C VAL A 80 -11.96 9.48 -0.91
N ALA A 81 -12.44 8.28 -1.26
CA ALA A 81 -11.76 7.35 -2.13
C ALA A 81 -12.64 7.07 -3.36
N LEU A 82 -12.17 7.48 -4.54
CA LEU A 82 -12.86 7.24 -5.80
C LEU A 82 -12.26 6.02 -6.50
N SER A 83 -13.05 4.97 -6.57
CA SER A 83 -12.75 3.75 -7.32
C SER A 83 -13.82 3.47 -8.37
N GLY A 84 -13.62 2.44 -9.21
CA GLY A 84 -14.64 1.96 -10.15
C GLY A 84 -15.92 1.44 -9.45
N LYS A 85 -15.87 1.16 -8.15
CA LYS A 85 -16.97 0.64 -7.32
C LYS A 85 -17.70 1.72 -6.52
N SER A 86 -17.32 3.01 -6.64
CA SER A 86 -17.94 4.11 -5.87
C SER A 86 -19.42 4.27 -6.22
N LEU A 87 -20.31 4.08 -5.24
CA LEU A 87 -21.77 4.10 -5.43
C LEU A 87 -22.34 5.50 -5.68
N ASN A 88 -21.71 6.54 -5.11
CA ASN A 88 -22.16 7.93 -5.18
C ASN A 88 -21.20 8.82 -5.97
N LYS A 89 -20.55 8.28 -6.98
CA LYS A 89 -19.48 8.91 -7.75
C LYS A 89 -19.77 10.37 -8.14
N ARG A 90 -20.93 10.63 -8.73
CA ARG A 90 -21.30 11.98 -9.21
C ARG A 90 -21.34 12.99 -8.07
N LYS A 91 -21.95 12.62 -6.95
CA LYS A 91 -22.03 13.44 -5.76
C LYS A 91 -20.65 13.70 -5.16
N ASP A 92 -19.80 12.67 -5.13
CA ASP A 92 -18.42 12.80 -4.62
C ASP A 92 -17.58 13.72 -5.51
N ILE A 93 -17.75 13.67 -6.84
CA ILE A 93 -17.09 14.58 -7.78
C ILE A 93 -17.52 16.03 -7.55
N GLU A 94 -18.82 16.31 -7.36
CA GLU A 94 -19.33 17.64 -7.03
C GLU A 94 -18.75 18.17 -5.72
N ARG A 95 -18.65 17.33 -4.69
CA ARG A 95 -18.04 17.66 -3.39
C ARG A 95 -16.53 17.85 -3.47
N ILE A 96 -15.82 17.11 -4.35
CA ILE A 96 -14.41 17.38 -4.64
C ILE A 96 -14.24 18.78 -5.23
N GLN A 97 -15.05 19.15 -6.22
CA GLN A 97 -14.99 20.46 -6.86
C GLN A 97 -15.24 21.62 -5.87
N SER A 98 -16.10 21.40 -4.88
CA SER A 98 -16.39 22.39 -3.83
C SER A 98 -15.31 22.48 -2.74
N GLY A 99 -14.31 21.58 -2.74
CA GLY A 99 -13.22 21.59 -1.75
C GLY A 99 -13.62 21.05 -0.38
N GLU A 100 -14.64 20.20 -0.31
CA GLU A 100 -15.10 19.64 0.96
C GLU A 100 -14.10 18.64 1.58
N PHE A 101 -13.28 17.98 0.75
CA PHE A 101 -12.35 16.97 1.22
C PHE A 101 -10.94 17.54 1.44
N GLN A 102 -10.25 17.00 2.43
CA GLN A 102 -8.85 17.26 2.71
C GLN A 102 -7.94 16.19 2.10
N PHE A 103 -8.41 14.95 2.04
CA PHE A 103 -7.71 13.83 1.43
C PHE A 103 -8.57 13.20 0.33
N ILE A 104 -8.01 13.09 -0.87
CA ILE A 104 -8.67 12.51 -2.04
C ILE A 104 -7.81 11.37 -2.56
N PHE A 105 -8.33 10.14 -2.49
CA PHE A 105 -7.70 8.96 -3.05
C PHE A 105 -8.28 8.65 -4.42
N LEU A 106 -7.43 8.45 -5.42
CA LEU A 106 -7.77 8.07 -6.79
C LEU A 106 -6.89 6.91 -7.26
N THR A 107 -7.44 6.00 -8.05
CA THR A 107 -6.58 5.11 -8.82
C THR A 107 -5.97 5.84 -10.03
N PRO A 108 -4.80 5.40 -10.54
CA PRO A 108 -4.17 6.02 -11.71
C PRO A 108 -5.07 6.00 -12.96
N GLU A 109 -5.91 4.98 -13.12
CA GLU A 109 -6.91 4.89 -14.18
C GLU A 109 -8.00 5.95 -14.02
N ARG A 110 -8.44 6.19 -12.78
CA ARG A 110 -9.45 7.23 -12.48
C ARG A 110 -8.92 8.63 -12.79
N LEU A 111 -7.66 8.90 -12.48
CA LEU A 111 -7.02 10.18 -12.81
C LEU A 111 -7.01 10.47 -14.33
N GLN A 112 -7.19 9.46 -15.18
CA GLN A 112 -7.28 9.63 -16.64
C GLN A 112 -8.69 9.96 -17.14
N MET A 113 -9.71 9.78 -16.32
CA MET A 113 -11.10 10.01 -16.73
C MET A 113 -11.40 11.51 -16.84
N PRO A 114 -12.19 11.92 -17.86
CA PRO A 114 -12.50 13.34 -18.07
C PRO A 114 -13.18 14.02 -16.88
N GLU A 115 -14.07 13.29 -16.19
CA GLU A 115 -14.83 13.80 -15.05
C GLU A 115 -13.94 14.17 -13.88
N GLU A 116 -13.00 13.28 -13.54
CA GLU A 116 -12.04 13.51 -12.45
C GLU A 116 -11.05 14.63 -12.78
N ARG A 117 -10.58 14.68 -14.03
CA ARG A 117 -9.72 15.79 -14.48
C ARG A 117 -10.45 17.12 -14.39
N GLN A 118 -11.73 17.15 -14.74
CA GLN A 118 -12.55 18.35 -14.62
C GLN A 118 -12.77 18.70 -13.14
N ALA A 119 -12.99 17.71 -12.28
CA ALA A 119 -13.10 17.90 -10.84
C ALA A 119 -11.85 18.51 -10.24
N LEU A 120 -10.67 18.02 -10.60
CA LEU A 120 -9.39 18.59 -10.14
C LEU A 120 -9.19 20.02 -10.63
N ARG A 121 -9.56 20.35 -11.85
CA ARG A 121 -9.53 21.73 -12.35
C ARG A 121 -10.48 22.64 -11.55
N GLY A 122 -11.70 22.18 -11.27
CA GLY A 122 -12.65 22.91 -10.45
C GLY A 122 -12.09 23.12 -9.04
N LEU A 123 -11.56 22.07 -8.43
CA LEU A 123 -10.92 22.14 -7.12
C LEU A 123 -9.78 23.17 -7.10
N ALA A 124 -8.89 23.16 -8.08
CA ALA A 124 -7.77 24.09 -8.16
C ALA A 124 -8.20 25.58 -8.27
N THR A 125 -9.44 25.85 -8.64
CA THR A 125 -10.01 27.22 -8.62
C THR A 125 -10.62 27.62 -7.27
N THR A 126 -11.01 26.66 -6.46
CA THR A 126 -11.67 26.87 -5.16
C THR A 126 -10.75 26.64 -3.99
N SER A 127 -9.83 25.70 -4.11
CA SER A 127 -8.89 25.28 -3.09
C SER A 127 -7.53 24.97 -3.71
N LEU A 128 -6.50 24.95 -2.90
CA LEU A 128 -5.14 24.56 -3.31
C LEU A 128 -4.99 23.04 -3.19
N ILE A 129 -4.45 22.39 -4.23
CA ILE A 129 -3.86 21.05 -4.06
C ILE A 129 -2.45 21.27 -3.51
N ASN A 130 -2.29 21.00 -2.21
CA ASN A 130 -1.06 21.31 -1.49
C ASN A 130 0.02 20.23 -1.66
N LEU A 131 -0.40 19.02 -1.96
CA LEU A 131 0.46 17.85 -2.07
C LEU A 131 -0.18 16.83 -3.00
N SER A 132 0.60 16.25 -3.89
CA SER A 132 0.22 15.09 -4.68
C SER A 132 1.12 13.92 -4.33
N VAL A 133 0.52 12.83 -3.89
CA VAL A 133 1.20 11.60 -3.49
C VAL A 133 1.01 10.56 -4.58
N VAL A 134 2.08 9.90 -4.97
CA VAL A 134 2.05 8.75 -5.89
C VAL A 134 2.53 7.54 -5.09
N ASP A 135 1.59 6.76 -4.59
CA ASP A 135 1.92 5.54 -3.84
C ASP A 135 2.22 4.39 -4.79
N GLU A 136 2.99 3.42 -4.32
CA GLU A 136 3.56 2.32 -5.10
C GLU A 136 4.17 2.79 -6.43
N ALA A 137 4.96 3.86 -6.36
CA ALA A 137 5.51 4.54 -7.52
C ALA A 137 6.38 3.63 -8.43
N HIS A 138 6.83 2.48 -7.94
CA HIS A 138 7.51 1.47 -8.77
C HIS A 138 6.64 0.94 -9.93
N CYS A 139 5.32 1.08 -9.84
CA CYS A 139 4.39 0.73 -10.92
C CYS A 139 4.55 1.60 -12.19
N VAL A 140 5.30 2.69 -12.12
CA VAL A 140 5.66 3.54 -13.29
C VAL A 140 6.61 2.80 -14.23
N SER A 141 7.55 2.01 -13.69
CA SER A 141 8.64 1.41 -14.44
C SER A 141 8.23 0.13 -15.16
N GLU A 142 8.50 0.03 -16.45
CA GLU A 142 8.34 -1.21 -17.24
C GLU A 142 9.24 -2.36 -16.74
N TRP A 143 10.31 -2.04 -16.06
CA TRP A 143 11.20 -3.00 -15.40
C TRP A 143 10.71 -3.44 -14.02
N GLY A 144 9.61 -2.84 -13.54
CA GLY A 144 8.94 -3.26 -12.30
C GLY A 144 8.04 -4.48 -12.52
N HIS A 145 7.92 -5.33 -11.49
CA HIS A 145 7.04 -6.53 -11.56
C HIS A 145 5.55 -6.18 -11.67
N GLU A 146 5.16 -4.94 -11.39
CA GLU A 146 3.77 -4.46 -11.33
C GLU A 146 3.53 -3.24 -12.22
N PHE A 147 4.18 -3.18 -13.38
CA PHE A 147 4.00 -2.09 -14.33
C PHE A 147 2.54 -1.86 -14.70
N ARG A 148 2.11 -0.59 -14.60
CA ARG A 148 0.76 -0.16 -14.96
C ARG A 148 0.82 1.03 -15.92
N PRO A 149 0.38 0.87 -17.18
CA PRO A 149 0.43 1.94 -18.17
C PRO A 149 -0.28 3.24 -17.74
N ALA A 150 -1.24 3.13 -16.83
CA ALA A 150 -1.95 4.29 -16.29
C ALA A 150 -1.03 5.26 -15.52
N TYR A 151 0.08 4.76 -14.94
CA TYR A 151 1.04 5.59 -14.22
C TYR A 151 1.83 6.54 -15.12
N LEU A 152 2.10 6.19 -16.37
CA LEU A 152 2.86 7.01 -17.31
C LEU A 152 2.28 8.43 -17.54
N ASN A 153 1.00 8.61 -17.23
CA ASN A 153 0.34 9.90 -17.37
C ASN A 153 0.05 10.60 -16.02
N VAL A 154 0.48 10.02 -14.90
CA VAL A 154 0.14 10.55 -13.57
C VAL A 154 0.74 11.93 -13.35
N SER A 155 2.06 12.11 -13.54
CA SER A 155 2.73 13.41 -13.42
C SER A 155 2.08 14.45 -14.32
N ARG A 156 1.95 14.14 -15.61
CA ARG A 156 1.35 15.05 -16.58
C ARG A 156 -0.06 15.49 -16.18
N ASN A 157 -0.89 14.56 -15.68
CA ASN A 157 -2.24 14.87 -15.26
C ASN A 157 -2.26 15.72 -14.00
N ILE A 158 -1.45 15.40 -12.99
CA ILE A 158 -1.32 16.19 -11.76
C ILE A 158 -0.87 17.61 -12.10
N ARG A 159 0.23 17.75 -12.83
CA ARG A 159 0.78 19.07 -13.17
C ARG A 159 -0.14 19.90 -14.03
N ARG A 160 -0.90 19.27 -14.95
CA ARG A 160 -1.82 19.99 -15.85
C ARG A 160 -3.15 20.35 -15.20
N PHE A 161 -3.72 19.46 -14.39
CA PHE A 161 -5.08 19.63 -13.86
C PHE A 161 -5.11 20.10 -12.40
N GLY A 162 -3.99 19.96 -11.69
CA GLY A 162 -3.84 20.40 -10.31
C GLY A 162 -3.19 21.78 -10.15
N MET A 163 -2.91 22.52 -11.26
CA MET A 163 -2.34 23.87 -11.18
C MET A 163 -3.21 24.81 -10.37
N ASP A 164 -2.59 25.56 -9.47
CA ASP A 164 -3.23 26.62 -8.73
C ASP A 164 -3.56 27.86 -9.61
N ARG A 165 -4.08 28.91 -8.98
CA ARG A 165 -4.43 30.17 -9.66
C ARG A 165 -3.21 30.88 -10.26
N ASP A 166 -2.03 30.68 -9.68
CA ASP A 166 -0.75 31.23 -10.14
C ASP A 166 -0.07 30.33 -11.18
N LYS A 167 -0.77 29.29 -11.65
CA LYS A 167 -0.28 28.27 -12.60
C LYS A 167 0.91 27.47 -12.09
N LYS A 168 1.03 27.33 -10.78
CA LYS A 168 2.03 26.47 -10.16
C LYS A 168 1.44 25.07 -9.99
N PRO A 169 2.14 24.01 -10.44
CA PRO A 169 1.72 22.65 -10.19
C PRO A 169 1.94 22.29 -8.71
N PRO A 170 1.13 21.40 -8.15
CA PRO A 170 1.37 20.87 -6.81
C PRO A 170 2.66 20.04 -6.77
N PRO A 171 3.38 20.03 -5.65
CA PRO A 171 4.54 19.16 -5.47
C PRO A 171 4.12 17.69 -5.52
N ILE A 172 5.02 16.85 -6.04
CA ILE A 172 4.81 15.39 -6.15
C ILE A 172 5.72 14.69 -5.16
N THR A 173 5.12 13.85 -4.32
CA THR A 173 5.82 12.92 -3.44
C THR A 173 5.54 11.50 -3.91
N ALA A 174 6.55 10.82 -4.42
CA ALA A 174 6.48 9.42 -4.82
C ALA A 174 6.90 8.52 -3.65
N LEU A 175 6.11 7.50 -3.34
CA LEU A 175 6.36 6.53 -2.28
C LEU A 175 6.53 5.14 -2.87
N THR A 176 7.54 4.40 -2.46
CA THR A 176 7.68 2.99 -2.80
C THR A 176 8.48 2.23 -1.76
N GLY A 177 8.16 0.94 -1.58
CA GLY A 177 8.89 0.03 -0.70
C GLY A 177 10.06 -0.66 -1.38
N THR A 178 10.03 -0.72 -2.70
CA THR A 178 10.98 -1.49 -3.51
C THR A 178 11.35 -0.71 -4.75
N ALA A 179 12.64 -0.42 -4.94
CA ALA A 179 13.12 0.11 -6.19
C ALA A 179 14.58 -0.32 -6.43
N SER A 180 14.81 -1.01 -7.55
CA SER A 180 16.16 -1.15 -8.09
C SER A 180 16.65 0.21 -8.59
N ARG A 181 17.94 0.33 -8.91
CA ARG A 181 18.48 1.58 -9.47
C ARG A 181 17.82 1.98 -10.79
N SER A 182 17.43 0.99 -11.63
CA SER A 182 16.70 1.24 -12.87
C SER A 182 15.31 1.76 -12.61
N VAL A 183 14.55 1.09 -11.73
CA VAL A 183 13.19 1.52 -11.34
C VAL A 183 13.21 2.93 -10.73
N LEU A 184 14.17 3.24 -9.86
CA LEU A 184 14.28 4.58 -9.29
C LEU A 184 14.52 5.65 -10.35
N ARG A 185 15.35 5.35 -11.36
CA ARG A 185 15.59 6.28 -12.47
C ARG A 185 14.33 6.54 -13.28
N ASP A 186 13.56 5.50 -13.58
CA ASP A 186 12.29 5.62 -14.29
C ASP A 186 11.28 6.45 -13.48
N VAL A 187 11.17 6.20 -12.17
CA VAL A 187 10.30 6.98 -11.27
C VAL A 187 10.66 8.46 -11.30
N LEU A 188 11.95 8.81 -11.19
CA LEU A 188 12.41 10.20 -11.25
C LEU A 188 12.08 10.84 -12.60
N THR A 189 12.31 10.12 -13.70
CA THR A 189 12.07 10.61 -15.07
C THR A 189 10.58 10.79 -15.36
N ASP A 190 9.76 9.76 -15.12
CA ASP A 190 8.36 9.75 -15.50
C ASP A 190 7.48 10.63 -14.59
N LEU A 191 7.89 10.81 -13.34
CA LEU A 191 7.25 11.77 -12.43
C LEU A 191 7.85 13.18 -12.53
N GLU A 192 8.82 13.41 -13.43
CA GLU A 192 9.46 14.71 -13.65
C GLU A 192 10.06 15.30 -12.37
N ILE A 193 10.70 14.45 -11.57
CA ILE A 193 11.36 14.83 -10.31
C ILE A 193 12.85 15.10 -10.62
N ASP A 194 13.34 16.25 -10.20
CA ASP A 194 14.72 16.69 -10.46
C ASP A 194 15.73 15.77 -9.76
N SER A 195 16.48 14.98 -10.55
CA SER A 195 17.49 14.06 -10.06
C SER A 195 18.76 14.72 -9.50
N ASP A 196 19.01 15.98 -9.87
CA ASP A 196 20.20 16.70 -9.47
C ASP A 196 20.08 17.34 -8.08
N ASN A 197 18.85 17.46 -7.57
CA ASN A 197 18.61 17.93 -6.22
C ASN A 197 18.87 16.80 -5.21
N PRO A 198 19.81 16.93 -4.26
CA PRO A 198 20.13 15.89 -3.30
C PRO A 198 18.96 15.53 -2.35
N LYS A 199 17.93 16.37 -2.27
CA LYS A 199 16.71 16.10 -1.49
C LYS A 199 15.63 15.39 -2.28
N SER A 200 15.84 15.14 -3.57
CA SER A 200 14.86 14.44 -4.42
C SER A 200 14.72 12.97 -4.09
N VAL A 201 15.66 12.35 -3.40
CA VAL A 201 15.58 10.94 -3.00
C VAL A 201 15.89 10.78 -1.51
N ILE A 202 14.89 10.35 -0.77
CA ILE A 202 15.02 10.04 0.65
C ILE A 202 14.95 8.54 0.84
N ARG A 203 15.88 7.99 1.61
CA ARG A 203 15.99 6.55 1.90
C ARG A 203 16.53 6.34 3.29
N PRO A 204 16.19 5.21 3.95
CA PRO A 204 16.77 4.86 5.24
C PRO A 204 18.24 4.47 5.06
N SER A 205 18.97 4.37 6.15
CA SER A 205 20.36 3.87 6.17
C SER A 205 20.46 2.40 5.76
N SER A 206 19.44 1.61 6.06
CA SER A 206 19.32 0.19 5.67
C SER A 206 17.89 -0.15 5.28
N PHE A 207 17.75 -1.07 4.31
CA PHE A 207 16.48 -1.71 3.95
C PHE A 207 16.30 -3.06 4.65
N ASP A 208 17.29 -3.48 5.44
CA ASP A 208 17.22 -4.75 6.17
C ASP A 208 16.10 -4.71 7.21
N ARG A 209 15.37 -5.78 7.25
CA ARG A 209 14.31 -6.01 8.22
C ARG A 209 14.79 -7.03 9.23
N SER A 210 15.37 -6.54 10.31
CA SER A 210 15.94 -7.39 11.38
C SER A 210 14.92 -8.33 12.02
N GLU A 211 13.62 -7.98 11.92
CA GLU A 211 12.52 -8.80 12.40
C GLU A 211 12.19 -9.99 11.48
N LEU A 212 12.70 -10.02 10.23
CA LEU A 212 12.47 -11.10 9.29
C LEU A 212 13.62 -12.11 9.30
N ASN A 213 13.28 -13.36 9.54
CA ASN A 213 14.20 -14.49 9.43
C ASN A 213 13.80 -15.36 8.25
N PHE A 214 14.73 -15.61 7.33
CA PHE A 214 14.50 -16.42 6.14
C PHE A 214 15.07 -17.81 6.32
N PHE A 215 14.26 -18.84 6.05
CA PHE A 215 14.67 -20.23 6.04
C PHE A 215 14.36 -20.83 4.68
N VAL A 216 15.39 -21.32 3.99
CA VAL A 216 15.23 -21.96 2.68
C VAL A 216 15.44 -23.45 2.86
N MET A 217 14.46 -24.25 2.46
CA MET A 217 14.51 -25.71 2.50
C MET A 217 14.38 -26.26 1.10
N LYS A 218 15.28 -27.21 0.76
CA LYS A 218 15.20 -27.94 -0.49
C LYS A 218 14.18 -29.07 -0.36
N ALA A 219 13.32 -29.22 -1.38
CA ALA A 219 12.39 -30.34 -1.48
C ALA A 219 12.53 -31.01 -2.85
N ASP A 220 12.87 -32.28 -2.88
CA ASP A 220 13.09 -33.04 -4.09
C ASP A 220 11.79 -33.72 -4.58
N GLY A 221 10.92 -32.90 -5.22
CA GLY A 221 9.64 -33.32 -5.81
C GLY A 221 8.40 -33.13 -4.94
N PRO A 222 7.20 -33.36 -5.52
CA PRO A 222 5.92 -32.99 -4.91
C PRO A 222 5.62 -33.65 -3.58
N SER A 223 5.87 -34.93 -3.45
CA SER A 223 5.61 -35.68 -2.20
C SER A 223 6.52 -35.23 -1.07
N TYR A 224 7.80 -34.98 -1.38
CA TYR A 224 8.79 -34.51 -0.42
C TYR A 224 8.45 -33.09 0.06
N SER A 225 7.98 -32.24 -0.85
CA SER A 225 7.56 -30.88 -0.56
C SER A 225 6.39 -30.83 0.45
N ARG A 226 5.40 -31.74 0.31
CA ARG A 226 4.28 -31.84 1.27
C ARG A 226 4.74 -32.27 2.66
N THR A 227 5.61 -33.26 2.72
CA THR A 227 6.18 -33.75 3.99
C THR A 227 7.01 -32.65 4.65
N THR A 228 7.81 -31.93 3.87
CA THR A 228 8.64 -30.83 4.36
C THR A 228 7.76 -29.70 4.91
N LEU A 229 6.67 -29.32 4.23
CA LEU A 229 5.74 -28.30 4.73
C LEU A 229 5.12 -28.75 6.05
N SER A 230 4.59 -29.96 6.12
CA SER A 230 3.97 -30.51 7.34
C SER A 230 4.96 -30.53 8.51
N SER A 231 6.14 -31.11 8.33
CA SER A 231 7.16 -31.17 9.37
C SER A 231 7.66 -29.79 9.81
N THR A 232 7.74 -28.84 8.86
CA THR A 232 8.13 -27.46 9.18
C THR A 232 7.09 -26.80 10.07
N ILE A 233 5.80 -26.91 9.74
CA ILE A 233 4.73 -26.33 10.56
C ILE A 233 4.75 -26.94 11.96
N THR A 234 4.81 -28.26 12.06
CA THR A 234 4.84 -28.95 13.34
C THR A 234 6.03 -28.53 14.22
N SER A 235 7.20 -28.27 13.63
CA SER A 235 8.41 -27.86 14.36
C SER A 235 8.58 -26.33 14.53
N LEU A 236 7.63 -25.50 14.06
CA LEU A 236 7.75 -24.03 14.20
C LEU A 236 7.90 -23.59 15.64
N HIS A 237 7.15 -24.18 16.56
CA HIS A 237 7.19 -23.87 17.98
C HIS A 237 8.60 -23.97 18.59
N GLU A 238 9.42 -24.94 18.15
CA GLU A 238 10.80 -25.11 18.60
C GLU A 238 11.68 -23.92 18.21
N ARG A 239 11.48 -23.38 16.99
CA ARG A 239 12.23 -22.20 16.48
C ARG A 239 11.97 -20.94 17.27
N PHE A 240 10.77 -20.81 17.80
CA PHE A 240 10.36 -19.67 18.63
C PHE A 240 10.57 -19.93 20.13
N ASN A 241 11.04 -21.13 20.51
CA ASN A 241 11.20 -21.56 21.89
C ASN A 241 9.92 -21.40 22.72
N ILE A 242 8.78 -21.81 22.12
CA ILE A 242 7.46 -21.76 22.70
C ILE A 242 6.93 -23.19 22.83
N PRO A 243 6.24 -23.54 23.92
CA PRO A 243 5.64 -24.87 24.06
C PRO A 243 4.66 -25.15 22.91
N GLU A 244 4.70 -26.33 22.31
CA GLU A 244 3.79 -26.76 21.23
C GLU A 244 2.31 -26.53 21.63
N SER A 245 1.99 -26.85 22.89
CA SER A 245 0.64 -26.70 23.45
C SER A 245 0.11 -25.26 23.47
N GLU A 246 0.96 -24.25 23.28
CA GLU A 246 0.63 -22.82 23.32
C GLU A 246 0.77 -22.13 21.97
N PHE A 247 1.64 -22.66 21.07
CA PHE A 247 2.03 -21.97 19.84
C PHE A 247 0.87 -21.69 18.90
N PHE A 248 -0.01 -22.66 18.69
CA PHE A 248 -1.16 -22.54 17.79
C PHE A 248 -2.47 -22.19 18.50
N LYS A 249 -2.44 -21.89 19.80
CA LYS A 249 -3.65 -21.52 20.53
C LYS A 249 -3.93 -20.01 20.43
N PRO A 250 -5.20 -19.61 20.26
CA PRO A 250 -5.59 -18.22 20.35
C PRO A 250 -5.22 -17.63 21.73
N ASN A 251 -4.53 -16.51 21.73
CA ASN A 251 -4.12 -15.80 22.95
C ASN A 251 -4.30 -14.27 22.79
N GLY A 252 -5.49 -13.84 22.35
CA GLY A 252 -5.79 -12.44 22.11
C GLY A 252 -4.77 -11.79 21.18
N ASP A 253 -4.24 -10.64 21.57
CA ASP A 253 -3.24 -9.88 20.80
C ASP A 253 -1.88 -10.59 20.67
N ASN A 254 -1.64 -11.63 21.45
CA ASN A 254 -0.41 -12.43 21.40
C ASN A 254 -0.56 -13.74 20.62
N THR A 255 -1.62 -13.87 19.81
CA THR A 255 -1.83 -15.05 18.96
C THR A 255 -0.84 -15.05 17.80
N TYR A 256 -0.12 -16.16 17.63
CA TYR A 256 0.75 -16.35 16.47
C TYR A 256 -0.09 -16.68 15.24
N SER A 257 0.11 -15.92 14.16
CA SER A 257 -0.60 -16.10 12.90
C SER A 257 0.36 -16.48 11.79
N GLY A 258 -0.06 -17.35 10.88
CA GLY A 258 0.73 -17.77 9.73
C GLY A 258 0.00 -17.53 8.42
N ILE A 259 0.75 -17.21 7.36
CA ILE A 259 0.25 -17.12 6.00
C ILE A 259 1.06 -18.06 5.12
N VAL A 260 0.38 -18.90 4.34
CA VAL A 260 1.02 -19.81 3.38
C VAL A 260 0.60 -19.39 1.97
N PHE A 261 1.56 -18.94 1.17
CA PHE A 261 1.34 -18.59 -0.24
C PHE A 261 1.53 -19.84 -1.11
N VAL A 262 0.58 -20.07 -2.01
CA VAL A 262 0.63 -21.17 -2.98
C VAL A 262 0.39 -20.66 -4.39
N PRO A 263 1.12 -21.18 -5.40
CA PRO A 263 1.06 -20.65 -6.76
C PRO A 263 -0.20 -21.07 -7.54
N TYR A 264 -0.96 -22.07 -7.05
CA TYR A 264 -2.08 -22.66 -7.80
C TYR A 264 -3.36 -22.76 -6.99
N VAL A 265 -4.46 -22.27 -7.59
CA VAL A 265 -5.80 -22.31 -6.99
C VAL A 265 -6.54 -23.61 -7.36
N GLY A 266 -6.31 -24.17 -8.55
CA GLY A 266 -7.06 -25.30 -9.11
C GLY A 266 -6.56 -26.69 -8.68
N LYS A 267 -7.35 -27.72 -9.01
CA LYS A 267 -6.96 -29.13 -8.84
C LYS A 267 -6.01 -29.52 -9.99
N ASN A 268 -4.73 -29.58 -9.72
CA ASN A 268 -3.74 -30.16 -10.66
C ASN A 268 -3.01 -31.30 -9.94
N PRO A 269 -3.22 -32.56 -10.35
CA PRO A 269 -2.58 -33.73 -9.73
C PRO A 269 -1.05 -33.70 -9.79
N SER A 270 -0.47 -33.01 -10.77
CA SER A 270 0.97 -32.87 -10.95
C SER A 270 1.60 -31.80 -10.06
N VAL A 271 0.79 -31.01 -9.34
CA VAL A 271 1.25 -29.91 -8.50
C VAL A 271 1.15 -30.31 -7.03
N SER A 272 2.25 -30.18 -6.30
CA SER A 272 2.32 -30.53 -4.88
C SER A 272 1.47 -29.67 -3.97
N HIS A 273 1.35 -28.38 -4.31
CA HIS A 273 0.70 -27.38 -3.49
C HIS A 273 -0.40 -26.66 -4.29
N THR A 274 -1.61 -27.20 -4.25
CA THR A 274 -2.82 -26.45 -4.57
C THR A 274 -3.38 -25.85 -3.28
N ILE A 275 -4.23 -24.83 -3.40
CA ILE A 275 -4.75 -24.12 -2.21
C ILE A 275 -5.46 -25.08 -1.23
N LYS A 276 -6.29 -26.02 -1.73
CA LYS A 276 -6.97 -27.02 -0.91
C LYS A 276 -6.04 -28.02 -0.26
N ASN A 277 -5.12 -28.60 -1.03
CA ASN A 277 -4.16 -29.56 -0.47
C ASN A 277 -3.26 -28.91 0.58
N THR A 278 -2.92 -27.64 0.40
CA THR A 278 -2.12 -26.89 1.36
C THR A 278 -2.91 -26.59 2.62
N GLN A 279 -4.19 -26.22 2.50
CA GLN A 279 -5.08 -26.03 3.64
C GLN A 279 -5.15 -27.30 4.51
N GLU A 280 -5.41 -28.46 3.89
CA GLU A 280 -5.46 -29.73 4.61
C GLU A 280 -4.16 -30.07 5.36
N ILE A 281 -3.01 -29.77 4.73
CA ILE A 281 -1.69 -29.98 5.37
C ILE A 281 -1.51 -29.04 6.56
N VAL A 282 -1.86 -27.75 6.39
CA VAL A 282 -1.74 -26.75 7.44
C VAL A 282 -2.64 -27.09 8.62
N GLU A 283 -3.91 -27.34 8.37
CA GLU A 283 -4.88 -27.70 9.42
C GLU A 283 -4.48 -28.96 10.21
N LYS A 284 -3.99 -29.97 9.49
CA LYS A 284 -3.52 -31.20 10.12
C LYS A 284 -2.24 -31.03 10.94
N ALA A 285 -1.31 -30.17 10.45
CA ALA A 285 -0.02 -29.98 11.09
C ALA A 285 -0.07 -28.98 12.26
N SER A 286 -1.00 -28.03 12.25
CA SER A 286 -1.17 -27.02 13.30
C SER A 286 -2.31 -27.32 14.27
N GLU A 287 -3.18 -28.31 13.96
CA GLU A 287 -4.43 -28.60 14.68
C GLU A 287 -5.36 -27.39 14.79
N THR A 288 -5.29 -26.45 13.83
CA THR A 288 -6.09 -25.24 13.81
C THR A 288 -6.78 -25.06 12.45
N GLN A 289 -7.84 -24.24 12.41
CA GLN A 289 -8.51 -23.89 11.17
C GLN A 289 -7.64 -22.96 10.31
N ALA A 290 -7.58 -23.23 8.99
CA ALA A 290 -6.96 -22.38 8.00
C ALA A 290 -8.02 -21.83 7.03
N THR A 291 -8.05 -20.51 6.84
CA THR A 291 -8.95 -19.85 5.89
C THR A 291 -8.27 -19.67 4.54
N ILE A 292 -8.98 -19.98 3.47
CA ILE A 292 -8.50 -19.77 2.10
C ILE A 292 -8.84 -18.35 1.65
N TYR A 293 -7.84 -17.66 1.07
CA TYR A 293 -8.03 -16.42 0.32
C TYR A 293 -7.50 -16.57 -1.10
N SER A 294 -8.31 -16.20 -2.11
CA SER A 294 -7.90 -16.19 -3.50
C SER A 294 -8.60 -15.06 -4.25
N GLY A 295 -7.91 -14.45 -5.21
CA GLY A 295 -8.47 -13.37 -6.05
C GLY A 295 -9.58 -13.82 -7.02
N SER A 296 -9.74 -15.14 -7.21
CA SER A 296 -10.84 -15.74 -7.97
C SER A 296 -11.45 -16.87 -7.13
N ALA A 297 -12.76 -16.81 -6.86
CA ALA A 297 -13.45 -17.89 -6.19
C ALA A 297 -13.37 -19.18 -7.03
N PRO A 298 -13.01 -20.34 -6.46
CA PRO A 298 -13.27 -21.62 -7.10
C PRO A 298 -14.78 -21.77 -7.31
N ALA A 299 -15.20 -22.22 -8.48
CA ALA A 299 -16.61 -22.40 -8.79
C ALA A 299 -17.27 -23.31 -7.74
N GLY A 300 -18.21 -22.77 -6.96
CA GLY A 300 -19.02 -23.50 -5.98
C GLY A 300 -18.59 -23.40 -4.51
N GLU A 301 -17.71 -22.49 -4.13
CA GLU A 301 -17.36 -22.26 -2.71
C GLU A 301 -17.45 -20.77 -2.34
N ASP A 302 -18.03 -20.50 -1.15
CA ASP A 302 -18.09 -19.15 -0.59
C ASP A 302 -16.68 -18.69 -0.24
N VAL A 303 -16.22 -17.67 -0.94
CA VAL A 303 -15.00 -16.93 -0.60
C VAL A 303 -15.34 -16.00 0.55
N PHE A 304 -14.74 -16.19 1.70
CA PHE A 304 -14.90 -15.30 2.84
C PHE A 304 -14.38 -13.90 2.43
N ASN A 305 -15.29 -12.95 2.30
CA ASN A 305 -14.97 -11.54 2.08
C ASN A 305 -14.53 -10.95 3.43
N TRP A 306 -13.25 -10.64 3.57
CA TRP A 306 -12.66 -10.00 4.76
C TRP A 306 -13.14 -8.55 4.99
N GLY A 307 -14.19 -8.11 4.32
CA GLY A 307 -14.79 -6.77 4.43
C GLY A 307 -16.01 -6.69 5.34
N GLU A 308 -16.48 -7.79 5.94
CA GLU A 308 -17.71 -7.82 6.74
C GLU A 308 -17.49 -8.43 8.13
N LYS A 309 -16.58 -7.84 8.92
CA LYS A 309 -16.61 -7.96 10.38
C LYS A 309 -16.07 -6.72 11.04
#